data_e3ec1e92d5cd83889bc4ace72c29e01a
#
_entry.id   e3ec1e92d5cd83889bc4ace72c29e01a
#
_cell.length_a   1.000
_cell.length_b   1.000
_cell.length_c   1.000
_cell.angle_alpha   90.00
_cell.angle_beta   90.00
_cell.angle_gamma   90.00
#
_symmetry.space_group_name_H-M   'P 1'
#
loop_
_entity.id
_entity.type
_entity.pdbx_description
1 polymer ?
#
loop_
_entity_poly.entity_id
_entity_poly.type
_entity_poly.pdbx_seq_one_letter_code
_entity_poly.pdbx_strand_id
1 'polypeptide(L)'
;MNIQRIGLIGYGEVGKIFAAGLRSQPGIVSVSAWDLKFAAPATRAAELDHAARHGIAACDSMGQLCAVSDLVISAVTASSTLAVAQEAAAHVGAGAVLLDLNSASPGTKQQAAALIDAKGADYVEAGVMTSVPPYGIRVPMLLGGQQAAALAGVLCGWGMDARAVSEELGVASAIKMCRSVMIKGLEALVIESYSTARAYGVEDHVLPTLQETFPGIDWSAQGAYFFSRVAQHGQRRAEEMRESAHTVREAGFEPFMAAAIAEKQQWVADQAKAGVLAGVPKGAPWQAYADALLAARKP
;
A
#
# COMPACT_ATOMS: atom_id res chain seq x y z
N MET A 1 -3.16 21.50 -15.91
CA MET A 1 -1.79 21.12 -15.52
C MET A 1 -1.03 20.65 -16.76
N ASN A 2 0.20 21.10 -16.96
CA ASN A 2 1.09 20.59 -18.03
C ASN A 2 2.17 19.71 -17.38
N ILE A 3 1.93 18.40 -17.34
CA ILE A 3 2.78 17.41 -16.70
C ILE A 3 3.36 16.51 -17.80
N GLN A 4 4.68 16.51 -17.95
CA GLN A 4 5.39 15.74 -18.97
C GLN A 4 6.55 14.92 -18.38
N ARG A 5 7.06 15.31 -17.19
CA ARG A 5 8.20 14.67 -16.53
C ARG A 5 7.73 14.10 -15.20
N ILE A 6 7.86 12.80 -15.03
CA ILE A 6 7.37 12.08 -13.84
C ILE A 6 8.54 11.57 -13.02
N GLY A 7 8.50 11.80 -11.72
CA GLY A 7 9.42 11.26 -10.74
C GLY A 7 8.74 10.25 -9.82
N LEU A 8 9.38 9.12 -9.56
CA LEU A 8 8.91 8.10 -8.60
C LEU A 8 9.83 8.10 -7.36
N ILE A 9 9.29 8.43 -6.20
CA ILE A 9 9.93 8.17 -4.91
C ILE A 9 9.49 6.79 -4.44
N GLY A 10 10.44 5.88 -4.33
CA GLY A 10 10.21 4.46 -4.08
C GLY A 10 10.16 3.65 -5.38
N TYR A 11 11.17 2.80 -5.58
CA TYR A 11 11.29 1.89 -6.74
C TYR A 11 11.11 0.43 -6.32
N GLY A 12 10.11 0.21 -5.43
CA GLY A 12 9.61 -1.11 -5.07
C GLY A 12 8.63 -1.67 -6.12
N GLU A 13 7.83 -2.67 -5.75
CA GLU A 13 6.84 -3.30 -6.65
C GLU A 13 5.92 -2.26 -7.30
N VAL A 14 5.31 -1.38 -6.51
CA VAL A 14 4.38 -0.35 -7.00
C VAL A 14 5.10 0.68 -7.86
N GLY A 15 6.24 1.19 -7.41
CA GLY A 15 7.02 2.18 -8.16
C GLY A 15 7.47 1.66 -9.53
N LYS A 16 7.92 0.41 -9.62
CA LYS A 16 8.29 -0.25 -10.88
C LYS A 16 7.10 -0.37 -11.85
N ILE A 17 5.94 -0.77 -11.33
CA ILE A 17 4.71 -0.91 -12.12
C ILE A 17 4.27 0.45 -12.66
N PHE A 18 4.24 1.48 -11.81
CA PHE A 18 3.85 2.82 -12.23
C PHE A 18 4.86 3.43 -13.20
N ALA A 19 6.16 3.31 -12.94
CA ALA A 19 7.20 3.82 -13.83
C ALA A 19 7.08 3.21 -15.23
N ALA A 20 6.98 1.89 -15.33
CA ALA A 20 6.86 1.19 -16.62
C ALA A 20 5.55 1.57 -17.34
N GLY A 21 4.43 1.58 -16.62
CA GLY A 21 3.12 1.89 -17.20
C GLY A 21 2.97 3.34 -17.66
N LEU A 22 3.56 4.29 -16.92
CA LEU A 22 3.53 5.71 -17.27
C LEU A 22 4.51 6.03 -18.41
N ARG A 23 5.68 5.38 -18.46
CA ARG A 23 6.68 5.63 -19.51
C ARG A 23 6.14 5.46 -20.94
N SER A 24 5.14 4.62 -21.10
CA SER A 24 4.50 4.34 -22.40
C SER A 24 3.32 5.26 -22.75
N GLN A 25 2.94 6.18 -21.86
CA GLN A 25 1.77 7.03 -22.09
C GLN A 25 2.09 8.24 -22.99
N PRO A 26 1.13 8.66 -23.82
CA PRO A 26 1.33 9.81 -24.72
C PRO A 26 1.56 11.10 -23.92
N GLY A 27 2.48 11.93 -24.40
CA GLY A 27 2.81 13.23 -23.80
C GLY A 27 3.81 13.14 -22.64
N ILE A 28 4.16 11.94 -22.16
CA ILE A 28 5.21 11.78 -21.15
C ILE A 28 6.58 11.76 -21.83
N VAL A 29 7.40 12.74 -21.48
CA VAL A 29 8.75 12.93 -22.03
C VAL A 29 9.76 12.06 -21.28
N SER A 30 9.69 12.04 -19.96
CA SER A 30 10.62 11.26 -19.13
C SER A 30 9.94 10.69 -17.88
N VAL A 31 10.44 9.54 -17.45
CA VAL A 31 10.14 8.95 -16.14
C VAL A 31 11.45 8.70 -15.44
N SER A 32 11.59 9.25 -14.24
CA SER A 32 12.75 9.11 -13.36
C SER A 32 12.35 8.43 -12.07
N ALA A 33 13.30 7.80 -11.39
CA ALA A 33 13.03 7.17 -10.08
C ALA A 33 14.19 7.41 -9.12
N TRP A 34 13.89 7.46 -7.84
CA TRP A 34 14.83 7.42 -6.74
C TRP A 34 14.35 6.45 -5.65
N ASP A 35 15.27 5.67 -5.12
CA ASP A 35 15.02 4.72 -4.03
C ASP A 35 16.32 4.51 -3.24
N LEU A 36 16.23 4.27 -1.94
CA LEU A 36 17.36 3.92 -1.09
C LEU A 36 18.16 2.71 -1.62
N LYS A 37 17.49 1.81 -2.35
CA LYS A 37 18.10 0.64 -2.99
C LYS A 37 19.11 1.00 -4.08
N PHE A 38 19.00 2.19 -4.67
CA PHE A 38 19.98 2.68 -5.66
C PHE A 38 21.33 3.03 -5.03
N ALA A 39 21.35 3.32 -3.72
CA ALA A 39 22.58 3.59 -2.96
C ALA A 39 23.09 2.34 -2.22
N ALA A 40 22.23 1.37 -1.92
CA ALA A 40 22.56 0.19 -1.12
C ALA A 40 23.40 -0.82 -1.91
N PRO A 41 24.64 -1.19 -1.49
CA PRO A 41 25.52 -2.07 -2.27
C PRO A 41 24.89 -3.41 -2.69
N ALA A 42 24.07 -3.99 -1.82
CA ALA A 42 23.45 -5.29 -2.06
C ALA A 42 22.38 -5.28 -3.16
N THR A 43 21.76 -4.13 -3.44
CA THR A 43 20.63 -4.03 -4.38
C THR A 43 20.92 -3.14 -5.58
N ARG A 44 21.89 -2.22 -5.46
CA ARG A 44 22.21 -1.18 -6.44
C ARG A 44 22.28 -1.69 -7.88
N ALA A 45 23.12 -2.69 -8.12
CA ALA A 45 23.37 -3.16 -9.49
C ALA A 45 22.10 -3.71 -10.16
N ALA A 46 21.34 -4.53 -9.43
CA ALA A 46 20.10 -5.12 -9.94
C ALA A 46 18.99 -4.08 -10.18
N GLU A 47 18.87 -3.10 -9.29
CA GLU A 47 17.84 -2.06 -9.39
C GLU A 47 18.16 -1.05 -10.50
N LEU A 48 19.42 -0.66 -10.69
CA LEU A 48 19.86 0.22 -11.79
C LEU A 48 19.71 -0.48 -13.14
N ASP A 49 20.08 -1.76 -13.25
CA ASP A 49 19.88 -2.56 -14.46
C ASP A 49 18.38 -2.71 -14.80
N HIS A 50 17.53 -2.93 -13.79
CA HIS A 50 16.08 -2.95 -13.99
C HIS A 50 15.56 -1.62 -14.52
N ALA A 51 15.97 -0.48 -13.93
CA ALA A 51 15.56 0.86 -14.38
C ALA A 51 15.99 1.11 -15.83
N ALA A 52 17.25 0.83 -16.15
CA ALA A 52 17.80 1.02 -17.49
C ALA A 52 17.05 0.19 -18.56
N ARG A 53 16.77 -1.09 -18.29
CA ARG A 53 16.01 -1.94 -19.21
C ARG A 53 14.59 -1.44 -19.49
N HIS A 54 13.99 -0.70 -18.57
CA HIS A 54 12.65 -0.14 -18.74
C HIS A 54 12.66 1.33 -19.18
N GLY A 55 13.83 1.90 -19.50
CA GLY A 55 13.95 3.30 -19.93
C GLY A 55 13.62 4.31 -18.82
N ILE A 56 13.86 3.93 -17.56
CA ILE A 56 13.65 4.79 -16.38
C ILE A 56 14.99 5.38 -15.95
N ALA A 57 15.04 6.70 -15.81
CA ALA A 57 16.24 7.39 -15.34
C ALA A 57 16.38 7.23 -13.82
N ALA A 58 17.41 6.51 -13.38
CA ALA A 58 17.71 6.40 -11.95
C ALA A 58 18.41 7.68 -11.48
N CYS A 59 17.84 8.35 -10.47
CA CYS A 59 18.40 9.52 -9.83
C CYS A 59 19.30 9.13 -8.66
N ASP A 60 20.35 9.90 -8.40
CA ASP A 60 21.29 9.67 -7.30
C ASP A 60 20.77 10.21 -5.96
N SER A 61 19.74 11.06 -6.00
CA SER A 61 19.14 11.67 -4.80
C SER A 61 17.68 12.07 -5.06
N MET A 62 16.92 12.27 -3.98
CA MET A 62 15.59 12.87 -4.04
C MET A 62 15.64 14.29 -4.62
N GLY A 63 16.67 15.07 -4.30
CA GLY A 63 16.85 16.41 -4.85
C GLY A 63 16.97 16.41 -6.37
N GLN A 64 17.75 15.48 -6.93
CA GLN A 64 17.86 15.33 -8.39
C GLN A 64 16.50 14.92 -8.99
N LEU A 65 15.78 13.98 -8.37
CA LEU A 65 14.45 13.56 -8.82
C LEU A 65 13.47 14.74 -8.87
N CYS A 66 13.38 15.49 -7.78
CA CYS A 66 12.46 16.63 -7.68
C CYS A 66 12.78 17.71 -8.72
N ALA A 67 14.06 17.99 -8.96
CA ALA A 67 14.49 19.02 -9.92
C ALA A 67 14.12 18.72 -11.38
N VAL A 68 13.94 17.44 -11.73
CA VAL A 68 13.63 17.01 -13.12
C VAL A 68 12.17 16.59 -13.31
N SER A 69 11.31 16.78 -12.32
CA SER A 69 9.93 16.26 -12.32
C SER A 69 8.88 17.36 -12.21
N ASP A 70 7.83 17.26 -13.01
CA ASP A 70 6.62 18.09 -12.90
C ASP A 70 5.62 17.45 -11.92
N LEU A 71 5.55 16.10 -11.94
CA LEU A 71 4.77 15.29 -11.02
C LEU A 71 5.71 14.32 -10.30
N VAL A 72 5.72 14.39 -8.98
CA VAL A 72 6.42 13.44 -8.11
C VAL A 72 5.39 12.49 -7.50
N ILE A 73 5.53 11.18 -7.74
CA ILE A 73 4.66 10.14 -7.20
C ILE A 73 5.41 9.43 -6.08
N SER A 74 4.90 9.49 -4.85
CA SER A 74 5.45 8.77 -3.70
C SER A 74 4.77 7.41 -3.55
N ALA A 75 5.57 6.33 -3.59
CA ALA A 75 5.13 4.92 -3.49
C ALA A 75 6.04 4.14 -2.53
N VAL A 76 6.09 4.58 -1.28
CA VAL A 76 6.88 3.97 -0.20
C VAL A 76 6.00 3.24 0.81
N THR A 77 6.59 2.70 1.88
CA THR A 77 5.83 2.07 2.97
C THR A 77 5.06 3.10 3.79
N ALA A 78 3.99 2.67 4.44
CA ALA A 78 3.13 3.53 5.26
C ALA A 78 3.93 4.29 6.33
N SER A 79 4.83 3.59 7.01
CA SER A 79 5.71 4.13 8.05
C SER A 79 6.70 5.21 7.58
N SER A 80 6.97 5.28 6.27
CA SER A 80 7.92 6.24 5.69
C SER A 80 7.27 7.50 5.13
N THR A 81 5.95 7.58 5.13
CA THR A 81 5.19 8.65 4.44
C THR A 81 5.63 10.05 4.86
N LEU A 82 5.65 10.34 6.15
CA LEU A 82 5.99 11.68 6.66
C LEU A 82 7.47 12.02 6.46
N ALA A 83 8.38 11.08 6.71
CA ALA A 83 9.81 11.27 6.50
C ALA A 83 10.14 11.58 5.04
N VAL A 84 9.50 10.88 4.11
CA VAL A 84 9.65 11.13 2.67
C VAL A 84 9.09 12.51 2.28
N ALA A 85 7.95 12.91 2.83
CA ALA A 85 7.40 14.25 2.59
C ALA A 85 8.31 15.35 3.14
N GLN A 86 8.92 15.15 4.31
CA GLN A 86 9.88 16.07 4.90
C GLN A 86 11.12 16.24 4.01
N GLU A 87 11.69 15.15 3.49
CA GLU A 87 12.84 15.20 2.59
C GLU A 87 12.44 15.82 1.25
N ALA A 88 11.31 15.42 0.66
CA ALA A 88 10.82 15.97 -0.60
C ALA A 88 10.56 17.50 -0.51
N ALA A 89 10.03 17.99 0.59
CA ALA A 89 9.78 19.41 0.84
C ALA A 89 11.07 20.27 0.81
N ALA A 90 12.24 19.69 1.05
CA ALA A 90 13.52 20.41 0.91
C ALA A 90 13.92 20.63 -0.55
N HIS A 91 13.31 19.92 -1.51
CA HIS A 91 13.78 19.84 -2.89
C HIS A 91 12.69 20.10 -3.94
N VAL A 92 11.42 19.94 -3.59
CA VAL A 92 10.30 20.14 -4.53
C VAL A 92 10.23 21.61 -4.95
N GLY A 93 10.10 21.84 -6.26
CA GLY A 93 9.97 23.18 -6.82
C GLY A 93 8.54 23.72 -6.76
N ALA A 94 8.40 25.05 -6.72
CA ALA A 94 7.11 25.70 -6.80
C ALA A 94 6.37 25.29 -8.10
N GLY A 95 5.08 24.98 -7.98
CA GLY A 95 4.23 24.53 -9.09
C GLY A 95 4.38 23.07 -9.49
N ALA A 96 5.28 22.30 -8.85
CA ALA A 96 5.30 20.85 -8.98
C ALA A 96 4.14 20.22 -8.18
N VAL A 97 3.73 19.02 -8.57
CA VAL A 97 2.69 18.25 -7.85
C VAL A 97 3.32 17.04 -7.19
N LEU A 98 3.03 16.83 -5.92
CA LEU A 98 3.36 15.58 -5.22
C LEU A 98 2.10 14.75 -5.03
N LEU A 99 2.01 13.60 -5.71
CA LEU A 99 0.96 12.59 -5.55
C LEU A 99 1.42 11.51 -4.57
N ASP A 100 0.79 11.43 -3.42
CA ASP A 100 1.16 10.47 -2.39
C ASP A 100 0.23 9.24 -2.39
N LEU A 101 0.74 8.08 -2.86
CA LEU A 101 0.04 6.80 -2.91
C LEU A 101 0.10 6.00 -1.60
N ASN A 102 0.85 6.48 -0.60
CA ASN A 102 1.14 5.73 0.60
C ASN A 102 -0.11 5.51 1.47
N SER A 103 -0.14 4.42 2.21
CA SER A 103 -1.28 4.06 3.06
C SER A 103 -1.12 4.66 4.46
N ALA A 104 -1.31 5.97 4.59
CA ALA A 104 -1.17 6.70 5.86
C ALA A 104 -2.50 7.27 6.36
N SER A 105 -2.56 7.64 7.64
CA SER A 105 -3.75 8.25 8.26
C SER A 105 -4.05 9.64 7.69
N PRO A 106 -5.30 10.13 7.81
CA PRO A 106 -5.66 11.50 7.44
C PRO A 106 -4.72 12.56 8.04
N GLY A 107 -4.42 12.47 9.32
CA GLY A 107 -3.53 13.41 9.99
C GLY A 107 -2.10 13.37 9.45
N THR A 108 -1.57 12.18 9.14
CA THR A 108 -0.26 12.02 8.48
C THR A 108 -0.25 12.69 7.10
N LYS A 109 -1.32 12.52 6.31
CA LYS A 109 -1.46 13.16 4.99
C LYS A 109 -1.53 14.69 5.09
N GLN A 110 -2.29 15.20 6.04
CA GLN A 110 -2.40 16.65 6.29
C GLN A 110 -1.05 17.25 6.72
N GLN A 111 -0.30 16.57 7.58
CA GLN A 111 1.05 17.00 7.97
C GLN A 111 2.01 17.01 6.78
N ALA A 112 1.99 15.95 5.94
CA ALA A 112 2.78 15.88 4.73
C ALA A 112 2.44 17.00 3.75
N ALA A 113 1.14 17.27 3.55
CA ALA A 113 0.66 18.37 2.71
C ALA A 113 1.17 19.72 3.17
N ALA A 114 1.07 20.03 4.47
CA ALA A 114 1.54 21.30 5.02
C ALA A 114 3.04 21.56 4.74
N LEU A 115 3.86 20.51 4.72
CA LEU A 115 5.29 20.61 4.39
C LEU A 115 5.54 20.92 2.90
N ILE A 116 4.77 20.31 2.01
CA ILE A 116 4.90 20.46 0.55
C ILE A 116 4.31 21.80 0.10
N ASP A 117 3.10 22.13 0.55
CA ASP A 117 2.38 23.36 0.18
C ASP A 117 3.16 24.62 0.65
N ALA A 118 3.85 24.55 1.81
CA ALA A 118 4.73 25.61 2.28
C ALA A 118 5.90 25.94 1.33
N LYS A 119 6.17 25.09 0.33
CA LYS A 119 7.19 25.31 -0.71
C LYS A 119 6.61 25.79 -2.03
N GLY A 120 5.28 26.02 -2.07
CA GLY A 120 4.58 26.43 -3.30
C GLY A 120 4.38 25.30 -4.30
N ALA A 121 4.54 24.04 -3.87
CA ALA A 121 4.16 22.86 -4.61
C ALA A 121 2.76 22.40 -4.14
N ASP A 122 2.06 21.65 -4.98
CA ASP A 122 0.73 21.13 -4.67
C ASP A 122 0.82 19.70 -4.14
N TYR A 123 0.18 19.41 -3.01
CA TYR A 123 0.06 18.04 -2.50
C TYR A 123 -1.30 17.46 -2.83
N VAL A 124 -1.29 16.22 -3.36
CA VAL A 124 -2.52 15.43 -3.60
C VAL A 124 -2.34 14.07 -2.92
N GLU A 125 -3.26 13.74 -2.01
CA GLU A 125 -3.31 12.40 -1.44
C GLU A 125 -4.00 11.42 -2.38
N ALA A 126 -3.60 10.15 -2.35
CA ALA A 126 -4.30 9.07 -3.03
C ALA A 126 -4.57 7.88 -2.10
N GLY A 127 -5.82 7.44 -2.08
CA GLY A 127 -6.22 6.15 -1.53
C GLY A 127 -6.22 5.09 -2.63
N VAL A 128 -5.17 4.28 -2.72
CA VAL A 128 -5.14 3.10 -3.63
C VAL A 128 -6.03 2.02 -3.06
N MET A 129 -7.11 1.66 -3.76
CA MET A 129 -8.24 0.92 -3.20
C MET A 129 -8.08 -0.60 -3.25
N THR A 130 -7.10 -1.13 -4.00
CA THR A 130 -6.83 -2.57 -4.09
C THR A 130 -5.34 -2.83 -4.38
N SER A 131 -4.96 -4.11 -4.59
CA SER A 131 -3.59 -4.48 -5.00
C SER A 131 -3.25 -3.94 -6.37
N VAL A 132 -2.07 -3.35 -6.51
CA VAL A 132 -1.59 -2.76 -7.77
C VAL A 132 -1.28 -3.80 -8.86
N PRO A 133 -0.56 -4.92 -8.59
CA PRO A 133 -0.08 -5.80 -9.66
C PRO A 133 -1.14 -6.30 -10.65
N PRO A 134 -2.37 -6.69 -10.24
CA PRO A 134 -3.37 -7.15 -11.20
C PRO A 134 -3.89 -6.07 -12.15
N TYR A 135 -3.80 -4.80 -11.74
CA TYR A 135 -4.39 -3.66 -12.45
C TYR A 135 -3.34 -2.75 -13.11
N GLY A 136 -2.08 -2.84 -12.69
CA GLY A 136 -1.05 -1.92 -13.14
C GLY A 136 -1.39 -0.47 -12.77
N ILE A 137 -1.16 0.47 -13.68
CA ILE A 137 -1.52 1.89 -13.50
C ILE A 137 -3.05 2.14 -13.45
N ARG A 138 -3.85 1.16 -13.87
CA ARG A 138 -5.33 1.22 -13.81
C ARG A 138 -5.90 0.79 -12.47
N VAL A 139 -5.07 0.69 -11.44
CA VAL A 139 -5.56 0.42 -10.08
C VAL A 139 -6.50 1.54 -9.64
N PRO A 140 -7.71 1.22 -9.11
CA PRO A 140 -8.64 2.24 -8.64
C PRO A 140 -8.03 3.10 -7.52
N MET A 141 -8.07 4.43 -7.71
CA MET A 141 -7.55 5.40 -6.76
C MET A 141 -8.57 6.49 -6.46
N LEU A 142 -8.69 6.87 -5.20
CA LEU A 142 -9.44 8.05 -4.75
C LEU A 142 -8.43 9.15 -4.43
N LEU A 143 -8.64 10.34 -4.98
CA LEU A 143 -7.78 11.50 -4.78
C LEU A 143 -8.45 12.54 -3.87
N GLY A 144 -7.65 13.18 -3.02
CA GLY A 144 -8.06 14.30 -2.16
C GLY A 144 -7.04 15.44 -2.19
N GLY A 145 -7.52 16.67 -1.98
CA GLY A 145 -6.74 17.90 -2.01
C GLY A 145 -7.20 18.89 -3.08
N GLN A 146 -6.75 20.13 -2.99
CA GLN A 146 -7.21 21.23 -3.87
C GLN A 146 -7.02 20.94 -5.36
N GLN A 147 -5.95 20.22 -5.71
CA GLN A 147 -5.64 19.88 -7.11
C GLN A 147 -6.14 18.49 -7.53
N ALA A 148 -6.89 17.78 -6.66
CA ALA A 148 -7.32 16.41 -6.91
C ALA A 148 -8.12 16.25 -8.20
N ALA A 149 -9.08 17.16 -8.46
CA ALA A 149 -9.91 17.10 -9.66
C ALA A 149 -9.09 17.35 -10.94
N ALA A 150 -8.22 18.35 -10.92
CA ALA A 150 -7.37 18.68 -12.07
C ALA A 150 -6.36 17.55 -12.36
N LEU A 151 -5.74 16.99 -11.31
CA LEU A 151 -4.82 15.87 -11.45
C LEU A 151 -5.54 14.59 -11.91
N ALA A 152 -6.73 14.28 -11.40
CA ALA A 152 -7.53 13.14 -11.85
C ALA A 152 -7.78 13.18 -13.36
N GLY A 153 -8.10 14.35 -13.91
CA GLY A 153 -8.27 14.52 -15.36
C GLY A 153 -7.00 14.16 -16.15
N VAL A 154 -5.83 14.58 -15.68
CA VAL A 154 -4.53 14.23 -16.31
C VAL A 154 -4.27 12.73 -16.23
N LEU A 155 -4.41 12.14 -15.03
CA LEU A 155 -4.17 10.71 -14.79
C LEU A 155 -5.11 9.83 -15.63
N CYS A 156 -6.40 10.19 -15.72
CA CYS A 156 -7.37 9.50 -16.58
C CYS A 156 -6.98 9.60 -18.06
N GLY A 157 -6.42 10.73 -18.50
CA GLY A 157 -5.86 10.89 -19.84
C GLY A 157 -4.70 9.92 -20.15
N TRP A 158 -4.02 9.43 -19.13
CA TRP A 158 -3.01 8.36 -19.23
C TRP A 158 -3.59 6.96 -18.96
N GLY A 159 -4.90 6.79 -18.99
CA GLY A 159 -5.56 5.49 -18.82
C GLY A 159 -5.54 4.96 -17.39
N MET A 160 -5.29 5.84 -16.41
CA MET A 160 -5.38 5.47 -14.98
C MET A 160 -6.82 5.57 -14.49
N ASP A 161 -7.19 4.81 -13.47
CA ASP A 161 -8.48 4.89 -12.80
C ASP A 161 -8.35 5.77 -11.54
N ALA A 162 -8.47 7.08 -11.72
CA ALA A 162 -8.30 8.08 -10.66
C ALA A 162 -9.56 8.94 -10.54
N ARG A 163 -10.10 9.03 -9.32
CA ARG A 163 -11.32 9.79 -9.03
C ARG A 163 -11.10 10.77 -7.89
N ALA A 164 -11.29 12.06 -8.12
CA ALA A 164 -11.33 13.04 -7.05
C ALA A 164 -12.59 12.84 -6.18
N VAL A 165 -12.42 12.82 -4.87
CA VAL A 165 -13.52 12.63 -3.91
C VAL A 165 -13.72 13.83 -3.00
N SER A 166 -12.70 14.67 -2.82
CA SER A 166 -12.76 15.87 -2.00
C SER A 166 -11.63 16.84 -2.33
N GLU A 167 -11.88 18.13 -2.13
CA GLU A 167 -10.82 19.15 -2.06
C GLU A 167 -10.15 19.16 -0.68
N GLU A 168 -10.80 18.59 0.33
CA GLU A 168 -10.23 18.46 1.67
C GLU A 168 -9.27 17.27 1.74
N LEU A 169 -8.08 17.53 2.29
CA LEU A 169 -7.09 16.50 2.59
C LEU A 169 -7.52 15.65 3.80
N GLY A 170 -7.30 14.36 3.70
CA GLY A 170 -7.69 13.38 4.70
C GLY A 170 -8.92 12.56 4.32
N VAL A 171 -9.77 13.04 3.40
CA VAL A 171 -11.00 12.34 3.03
C VAL A 171 -10.72 11.06 2.24
N ALA A 172 -9.83 11.09 1.25
CA ALA A 172 -9.50 9.90 0.46
C ALA A 172 -8.78 8.84 1.32
N SER A 173 -7.88 9.26 2.20
CA SER A 173 -7.22 8.37 3.16
C SER A 173 -8.20 7.82 4.21
N ALA A 174 -9.12 8.62 4.75
CA ALA A 174 -10.14 8.15 5.68
C ALA A 174 -11.00 7.02 5.06
N ILE A 175 -11.48 7.20 3.82
CA ILE A 175 -12.24 6.17 3.09
C ILE A 175 -11.42 4.88 3.01
N LYS A 176 -10.14 4.97 2.62
CA LYS A 176 -9.25 3.82 2.52
C LYS A 176 -9.02 3.15 3.88
N MET A 177 -8.76 3.94 4.94
CA MET A 177 -8.45 3.41 6.27
C MET A 177 -9.67 2.73 6.91
N CYS A 178 -10.85 3.33 6.83
CA CYS A 178 -12.09 2.71 7.32
C CYS A 178 -12.36 1.37 6.60
N ARG A 179 -12.20 1.35 5.27
CA ARG A 179 -12.30 0.10 4.50
C ARG A 179 -11.25 -0.94 4.94
N SER A 180 -10.03 -0.50 5.24
CA SER A 180 -8.94 -1.39 5.66
C SER A 180 -9.24 -2.09 6.98
N VAL A 181 -9.89 -1.43 7.94
CA VAL A 181 -10.34 -2.07 9.20
C VAL A 181 -11.22 -3.28 8.90
N MET A 182 -12.19 -3.14 8.00
CA MET A 182 -13.09 -4.26 7.65
C MET A 182 -12.37 -5.39 6.91
N ILE A 183 -11.65 -5.06 5.83
CA ILE A 183 -11.04 -6.09 4.97
C ILE A 183 -9.93 -6.86 5.72
N LYS A 184 -9.02 -6.15 6.38
CA LYS A 184 -7.93 -6.78 7.13
C LYS A 184 -8.40 -7.34 8.46
N GLY A 185 -9.52 -6.82 8.99
CA GLY A 185 -10.20 -7.39 10.14
C GLY A 185 -10.73 -8.79 9.84
N LEU A 186 -11.43 -8.96 8.72
CA LEU A 186 -11.88 -10.28 8.29
C LEU A 186 -10.71 -11.26 8.10
N GLU A 187 -9.61 -10.82 7.51
CA GLU A 187 -8.41 -11.65 7.38
C GLU A 187 -7.88 -12.13 8.75
N ALA A 188 -7.75 -11.21 9.70
CA ALA A 188 -7.23 -11.52 11.04
C ALA A 188 -8.19 -12.45 11.82
N LEU A 189 -9.49 -12.17 11.77
CA LEU A 189 -10.53 -12.98 12.41
C LEU A 189 -10.58 -14.39 11.83
N VAL A 190 -10.55 -14.54 10.52
CA VAL A 190 -10.56 -15.86 9.87
C VAL A 190 -9.30 -16.66 10.20
N ILE A 191 -8.11 -16.04 10.17
CA ILE A 191 -6.87 -16.72 10.55
C ILE A 191 -6.94 -17.21 12.00
N GLU A 192 -7.43 -16.37 12.91
CA GLU A 192 -7.57 -16.75 14.33
C GLU A 192 -8.60 -17.86 14.54
N SER A 193 -9.80 -17.66 14.03
CA SER A 193 -10.90 -18.61 14.16
C SER A 193 -10.57 -19.97 13.55
N TYR A 194 -10.05 -19.99 12.31
CA TYR A 194 -9.79 -21.25 11.60
C TYR A 194 -8.60 -22.00 12.19
N SER A 195 -7.54 -21.30 12.59
CA SER A 195 -6.42 -21.94 13.28
C SER A 195 -6.85 -22.54 14.62
N THR A 196 -7.76 -21.88 15.33
CA THR A 196 -8.31 -22.38 16.59
C THR A 196 -9.24 -23.58 16.35
N ALA A 197 -10.17 -23.49 15.39
CA ALA A 197 -11.06 -24.58 15.03
C ALA A 197 -10.25 -25.84 14.61
N ARG A 198 -9.20 -25.64 13.82
CA ARG A 198 -8.28 -26.70 13.40
C ARG A 198 -7.54 -27.34 14.58
N ALA A 199 -7.13 -26.55 15.58
CA ALA A 199 -6.48 -27.03 16.79
C ALA A 199 -7.41 -27.94 17.64
N TYR A 200 -8.72 -27.68 17.60
CA TYR A 200 -9.75 -28.48 18.29
C TYR A 200 -10.35 -29.58 17.40
N GLY A 201 -10.04 -29.62 16.11
CA GLY A 201 -10.64 -30.57 15.14
C GLY A 201 -12.14 -30.36 14.90
N VAL A 202 -12.60 -29.12 14.94
CA VAL A 202 -14.02 -28.75 14.86
C VAL A 202 -14.37 -27.89 13.63
N GLU A 203 -13.44 -27.71 12.71
CA GLU A 203 -13.63 -26.88 11.52
C GLU A 203 -14.81 -27.31 10.64
N ASP A 204 -15.06 -28.63 10.54
CA ASP A 204 -16.18 -29.19 9.76
C ASP A 204 -17.55 -28.86 10.38
N HIS A 205 -17.58 -28.41 11.64
CA HIS A 205 -18.79 -27.89 12.28
C HIS A 205 -18.86 -26.36 12.18
N VAL A 206 -17.72 -25.66 12.28
CA VAL A 206 -17.69 -24.18 12.27
C VAL A 206 -17.99 -23.60 10.89
N LEU A 207 -17.35 -24.11 9.83
CA LEU A 207 -17.50 -23.53 8.48
C LEU A 207 -18.97 -23.61 7.96
N PRO A 208 -19.71 -24.72 8.12
CA PRO A 208 -21.12 -24.77 7.72
C PRO A 208 -21.99 -23.73 8.45
N THR A 209 -21.77 -23.48 9.74
CA THR A 209 -22.57 -22.49 10.48
C THR A 209 -22.25 -21.04 10.01
N LEU A 210 -21.01 -20.77 9.61
CA LEU A 210 -20.68 -19.50 8.97
C LEU A 210 -21.33 -19.36 7.60
N GLN A 211 -21.40 -20.45 6.82
CA GLN A 211 -22.06 -20.46 5.52
C GLN A 211 -23.58 -20.27 5.66
N GLU A 212 -24.23 -20.82 6.69
CA GLU A 212 -25.64 -20.56 7.01
C GLU A 212 -25.86 -19.06 7.35
N THR A 213 -24.99 -18.50 8.19
CA THR A 213 -25.14 -17.11 8.65
C THR A 213 -24.85 -16.09 7.53
N PHE A 214 -23.90 -16.37 6.68
CA PHE A 214 -23.45 -15.50 5.58
C PHE A 214 -23.38 -16.27 4.26
N PRO A 215 -24.53 -16.62 3.65
CA PRO A 215 -24.58 -17.54 2.51
C PRO A 215 -23.92 -17.00 1.23
N GLY A 216 -23.69 -15.69 1.15
CA GLY A 216 -23.01 -15.05 0.02
C GLY A 216 -21.47 -15.16 0.03
N ILE A 217 -20.87 -15.80 1.06
CA ILE A 217 -19.42 -15.91 1.22
C ILE A 217 -19.02 -17.38 1.11
N ASP A 218 -18.13 -17.68 0.17
CA ASP A 218 -17.42 -18.98 0.17
C ASP A 218 -16.31 -18.94 1.22
N TRP A 219 -16.63 -19.38 2.43
CA TRP A 219 -15.73 -19.31 3.59
C TRP A 219 -14.48 -20.16 3.43
N SER A 220 -14.53 -21.26 2.67
CA SER A 220 -13.36 -22.10 2.39
C SER A 220 -12.39 -21.39 1.45
N ALA A 221 -12.90 -20.86 0.34
CA ALA A 221 -12.09 -20.09 -0.62
C ALA A 221 -11.54 -18.80 0.01
N GLN A 222 -12.37 -18.08 0.80
CA GLN A 222 -11.90 -16.87 1.51
C GLN A 222 -10.84 -17.21 2.55
N GLY A 223 -10.97 -18.32 3.28
CA GLY A 223 -9.95 -18.78 4.22
C GLY A 223 -8.59 -18.98 3.52
N ALA A 224 -8.56 -19.74 2.43
CA ALA A 224 -7.35 -19.97 1.64
C ALA A 224 -6.73 -18.65 1.14
N TYR A 225 -7.55 -17.74 0.62
CA TYR A 225 -7.12 -16.43 0.16
C TYR A 225 -6.53 -15.58 1.30
N PHE A 226 -7.20 -15.48 2.45
CA PHE A 226 -6.77 -14.65 3.57
C PHE A 226 -5.47 -15.14 4.20
N PHE A 227 -5.34 -16.45 4.45
CA PHE A 227 -4.09 -17.02 4.94
C PHE A 227 -2.93 -16.73 3.98
N SER A 228 -3.11 -17.01 2.68
CA SER A 228 -2.09 -16.75 1.66
C SER A 228 -1.67 -15.28 1.61
N ARG A 229 -2.64 -14.36 1.65
CA ARG A 229 -2.39 -12.91 1.61
C ARG A 229 -1.58 -12.42 2.80
N VAL A 230 -1.94 -12.88 3.99
CA VAL A 230 -1.24 -12.44 5.21
C VAL A 230 0.13 -13.10 5.32
N ALA A 231 0.28 -14.38 4.96
CA ALA A 231 1.57 -15.05 4.90
C ALA A 231 2.58 -14.33 3.99
N GLN A 232 2.12 -13.81 2.84
CA GLN A 232 2.98 -13.13 1.88
C GLN A 232 3.24 -11.65 2.18
N HIS A 233 2.31 -10.95 2.81
CA HIS A 233 2.32 -9.49 2.94
C HIS A 233 2.06 -8.98 4.36
N GLY A 234 2.11 -9.84 5.38
CA GLY A 234 1.73 -9.52 6.76
C GLY A 234 2.43 -8.31 7.33
N GLN A 235 3.74 -8.15 7.11
CA GLN A 235 4.52 -6.99 7.56
C GLN A 235 3.92 -5.67 7.05
N ARG A 236 3.73 -5.53 5.74
CA ARG A 236 3.15 -4.32 5.15
C ARG A 236 1.72 -4.10 5.63
N ARG A 237 0.94 -5.17 5.78
CA ARG A 237 -0.44 -5.10 6.24
C ARG A 237 -0.55 -4.66 7.69
N ALA A 238 0.38 -5.08 8.55
CA ALA A 238 0.49 -4.62 9.93
C ALA A 238 0.80 -3.11 10.00
N GLU A 239 1.73 -2.62 9.19
CA GLU A 239 2.04 -1.18 9.09
C GLU A 239 0.81 -0.37 8.65
N GLU A 240 0.11 -0.83 7.60
CA GLU A 240 -1.13 -0.20 7.13
C GLU A 240 -2.23 -0.22 8.19
N MET A 241 -2.31 -1.26 9.04
CA MET A 241 -3.28 -1.32 10.13
C MET A 241 -2.92 -0.43 11.32
N ARG A 242 -1.64 -0.15 11.56
CA ARG A 242 -1.22 0.87 12.53
C ARG A 242 -1.68 2.26 12.09
N GLU A 243 -1.59 2.58 10.81
CA GLU A 243 -2.16 3.82 10.24
C GLU A 243 -3.69 3.85 10.34
N SER A 244 -4.36 2.72 10.14
CA SER A 244 -5.81 2.62 10.38
C SER A 244 -6.17 2.83 11.85
N ALA A 245 -5.33 2.38 12.79
CA ALA A 245 -5.52 2.63 14.22
C ALA A 245 -5.30 4.12 14.56
N HIS A 246 -4.34 4.79 13.92
CA HIS A 246 -4.18 6.25 14.03
C HIS A 246 -5.43 6.97 13.54
N THR A 247 -5.98 6.58 12.38
CA THR A 247 -7.22 7.15 11.83
C THR A 247 -8.39 7.03 12.79
N VAL A 248 -8.53 5.88 13.49
CA VAL A 248 -9.58 5.69 14.50
C VAL A 248 -9.39 6.63 15.68
N ARG A 249 -8.15 6.83 16.15
CA ARG A 249 -7.85 7.80 17.23
C ARG A 249 -8.09 9.24 16.80
N GLU A 250 -7.71 9.62 15.60
CA GLU A 250 -7.95 10.95 15.03
C GLU A 250 -9.45 11.27 14.97
N ALA A 251 -10.29 10.24 14.77
CA ALA A 251 -11.76 10.36 14.82
C ALA A 251 -12.34 10.36 16.25
N GLY A 252 -11.50 10.28 17.29
CA GLY A 252 -11.91 10.33 18.69
C GLY A 252 -12.35 8.99 19.29
N PHE A 253 -12.06 7.86 18.64
CA PHE A 253 -12.40 6.52 19.12
C PHE A 253 -11.17 5.72 19.55
N GLU A 254 -11.36 4.75 20.46
CA GLU A 254 -10.32 3.80 20.82
C GLU A 254 -10.17 2.73 19.73
N PRO A 255 -8.95 2.48 19.22
CA PRO A 255 -8.71 1.59 18.07
C PRO A 255 -8.55 0.14 18.49
N PHE A 256 -9.39 -0.41 19.37
CA PHE A 256 -9.25 -1.77 19.92
C PHE A 256 -9.05 -2.81 18.81
N MET A 257 -9.94 -2.81 17.82
CA MET A 257 -9.87 -3.82 16.74
C MET A 257 -8.74 -3.51 15.76
N ALA A 258 -8.57 -2.26 15.34
CA ALA A 258 -7.51 -1.92 14.39
C ALA A 258 -6.11 -2.21 14.94
N ALA A 259 -5.88 -1.97 16.23
CA ALA A 259 -4.63 -2.32 16.89
C ALA A 259 -4.45 -3.85 16.99
N ALA A 260 -5.46 -4.59 17.41
CA ALA A 260 -5.40 -6.06 17.50
C ALA A 260 -5.18 -6.71 16.12
N ILE A 261 -5.79 -6.18 15.07
CA ILE A 261 -5.57 -6.62 13.69
C ILE A 261 -4.11 -6.42 13.28
N ALA A 262 -3.51 -5.27 13.61
CA ALA A 262 -2.10 -5.01 13.31
C ALA A 262 -1.18 -6.04 13.97
N GLU A 263 -1.42 -6.37 15.25
CA GLU A 263 -0.67 -7.38 16.00
C GLU A 263 -0.84 -8.78 15.39
N LYS A 264 -2.06 -9.19 15.01
CA LYS A 264 -2.30 -10.48 14.36
C LYS A 264 -1.57 -10.57 13.01
N GLN A 265 -1.61 -9.52 12.20
CA GLN A 265 -0.91 -9.47 10.91
C GLN A 265 0.61 -9.53 11.10
N GLN A 266 1.14 -8.82 12.11
CA GLN A 266 2.55 -8.85 12.47
C GLN A 266 2.97 -10.25 12.93
N TRP A 267 2.19 -10.87 13.80
CA TRP A 267 2.48 -12.22 14.28
C TRP A 267 2.59 -13.23 13.12
N VAL A 268 1.68 -13.20 12.15
CA VAL A 268 1.77 -14.09 10.97
C VAL A 268 3.03 -13.79 10.14
N ALA A 269 3.38 -12.51 9.98
CA ALA A 269 4.60 -12.11 9.29
C ALA A 269 5.86 -12.64 9.98
N ASP A 270 5.88 -12.61 11.31
CA ASP A 270 6.99 -13.11 12.11
C ASP A 270 7.12 -14.64 12.00
N GLN A 271 5.99 -15.38 11.97
CA GLN A 271 5.99 -16.82 11.70
C GLN A 271 6.52 -17.13 10.29
N ALA A 272 6.10 -16.37 9.28
CA ALA A 272 6.59 -16.52 7.92
C ALA A 272 8.11 -16.25 7.83
N LYS A 273 8.59 -15.18 8.48
CA LYS A 273 10.03 -14.83 8.57
C LYS A 273 10.84 -15.90 9.29
N ALA A 274 10.27 -16.54 10.32
CA ALA A 274 10.89 -17.65 11.03
C ALA A 274 10.89 -18.97 10.23
N GLY A 275 10.35 -18.98 9.00
CA GLY A 275 10.33 -20.15 8.13
C GLY A 275 9.18 -21.13 8.39
N VAL A 276 8.29 -20.85 9.35
CA VAL A 276 7.16 -21.73 9.72
C VAL A 276 6.27 -22.05 8.51
N LEU A 277 6.11 -21.12 7.60
CA LEU A 277 5.27 -21.26 6.41
C LEU A 277 6.05 -21.60 5.13
N ALA A 278 7.37 -21.86 5.21
CA ALA A 278 8.21 -22.08 4.03
C ALA A 278 7.83 -23.32 3.21
N GLY A 279 7.26 -24.34 3.85
CA GLY A 279 6.80 -25.58 3.20
C GLY A 279 5.39 -25.52 2.63
N VAL A 280 4.66 -24.41 2.82
CA VAL A 280 3.27 -24.28 2.36
C VAL A 280 3.25 -23.77 0.91
N PRO A 281 2.72 -24.53 -0.07
CA PRO A 281 2.66 -24.11 -1.45
C PRO A 281 1.80 -22.85 -1.65
N LYS A 282 2.14 -22.05 -2.65
CA LYS A 282 1.29 -20.92 -3.05
C LYS A 282 -0.07 -21.43 -3.53
N GLY A 283 -1.15 -20.88 -2.99
CA GLY A 283 -2.51 -21.32 -3.31
C GLY A 283 -2.97 -22.59 -2.59
N ALA A 284 -2.21 -23.05 -1.59
CA ALA A 284 -2.63 -24.14 -0.73
C ALA A 284 -3.96 -23.82 -0.01
N PRO A 285 -4.76 -24.85 0.36
CA PRO A 285 -5.92 -24.64 1.19
C PRO A 285 -5.52 -24.09 2.56
N TRP A 286 -6.42 -23.39 3.24
CA TRP A 286 -6.12 -22.72 4.52
C TRP A 286 -5.64 -23.69 5.60
N GLN A 287 -6.09 -24.96 5.56
CA GLN A 287 -5.66 -26.02 6.49
C GLN A 287 -4.14 -26.19 6.50
N ALA A 288 -3.50 -26.14 5.33
CA ALA A 288 -2.04 -26.27 5.23
C ALA A 288 -1.29 -25.16 6.00
N TYR A 289 -1.80 -23.94 5.95
CA TYR A 289 -1.26 -22.82 6.73
C TYR A 289 -1.51 -23.01 8.23
N ALA A 290 -2.74 -23.41 8.60
CA ALA A 290 -3.11 -23.65 9.99
C ALA A 290 -2.29 -24.80 10.60
N ASP A 291 -2.12 -25.91 9.89
CA ASP A 291 -1.33 -27.06 10.33
C ASP A 291 0.15 -26.68 10.56
N ALA A 292 0.73 -25.89 9.64
CA ALA A 292 2.10 -25.38 9.80
C ALA A 292 2.25 -24.48 11.04
N LEU A 293 1.29 -23.59 11.28
CA LEU A 293 1.26 -22.74 12.48
C LEU A 293 1.07 -23.55 13.75
N LEU A 294 0.24 -24.61 13.72
CA LEU A 294 0.03 -25.51 14.85
C LEU A 294 1.29 -26.33 15.18
N ALA A 295 1.96 -26.86 14.15
CA ALA A 295 3.20 -27.63 14.32
C ALA A 295 4.34 -26.80 14.93
N ALA A 296 4.34 -25.50 14.74
CA ALA A 296 5.36 -24.58 15.29
C ALA A 296 5.07 -24.15 16.73
N ARG A 297 3.94 -24.53 17.33
CA ARG A 297 3.67 -24.20 18.74
C ARG A 297 4.69 -24.94 19.65
N LYS A 298 5.31 -24.19 20.53
CA LYS A 298 6.01 -24.81 21.65
C LYS A 298 4.96 -25.38 22.61
N PRO A 299 5.14 -26.59 23.15
CA PRO A 299 4.24 -27.17 24.15
C PRO A 299 4.14 -26.29 25.40
#